data_84a6b3a02edc4010ffc3ddcb410bb30a
#
_entry.id   84a6b3a02edc4010ffc3ddcb410bb30a
#
_cell.length_a   1.000
_cell.length_b   1.000
_cell.length_c   1.000
_cell.angle_alpha   90.00
_cell.angle_beta   90.00
_cell.angle_gamma   90.00
#
_symmetry.space_group_name_H-M   'P 1'
#
loop_
_entity.id
_entity.type
_entity.pdbx_description
1 polymer ?
#
loop_
_entity_poly.entity_id
_entity_poly.type
_entity_poly.pdbx_seq_one_letter_code
_entity_poly.pdbx_strand_id
1 'polypeptide(L)'
;MITCISASNRHFSDQRWQQAYWLFSFSDYYDSGNVRLGKLRILNDVVVQPHEGFGVHPHEEMEIVTIMLSGQMTHTDSTGARVVIHSGDVVRMTAGTGITHSERNLSGEPAHFLQIWIFPDQQGLLPSYQQASFAPIGFVGKLVPLASGRGHAGAVGMHADAAIYRACFQSGFKVDYAVGADRSALVYVLSGLMTVNGFAVEQGGQARVQKEESITLTSTPDTDFIVVDVAAR
;
A
#
# COMPACT_ATOMS: atom_id res chain seq x y z
N MET A 1 8.45 14.61 -13.16
CA MET A 1 7.91 15.59 -12.16
C MET A 1 7.71 14.87 -10.84
N ILE A 2 8.27 15.43 -9.75
CA ILE A 2 8.14 14.87 -8.39
C ILE A 2 7.40 15.88 -7.53
N THR A 3 6.37 15.41 -6.82
CA THR A 3 5.61 16.21 -5.86
C THR A 3 5.71 15.55 -4.49
N CYS A 4 6.37 16.22 -3.54
CA CYS A 4 6.46 15.76 -2.16
C CYS A 4 5.31 16.32 -1.33
N ILE A 5 4.67 15.48 -0.53
CA ILE A 5 3.59 15.83 0.38
C ILE A 5 4.03 15.40 1.78
N SER A 6 4.12 16.38 2.70
CA SER A 6 4.56 16.12 4.07
C SER A 6 3.53 15.31 4.86
N ALA A 7 3.98 14.68 5.93
CA ALA A 7 3.12 13.92 6.84
C ALA A 7 1.96 14.76 7.40
N SER A 8 2.20 16.05 7.67
CA SER A 8 1.19 16.99 8.19
C SER A 8 0.07 17.33 7.20
N ASN A 9 0.29 17.09 5.91
CA ASN A 9 -0.68 17.40 4.84
C ASN A 9 -1.53 16.17 4.45
N ARG A 10 -1.39 15.03 5.17
CA ARG A 10 -2.30 13.89 4.99
C ARG A 10 -3.63 14.18 5.68
N HIS A 11 -4.72 13.73 5.08
CA HIS A 11 -6.00 13.75 5.77
C HIS A 11 -6.00 12.73 6.91
N PHE A 12 -6.28 13.17 8.14
CA PHE A 12 -6.40 12.31 9.31
C PHE A 12 -7.87 12.09 9.66
N SER A 13 -8.26 10.84 9.82
CA SER A 13 -9.59 10.41 10.28
C SER A 13 -9.43 9.67 11.61
N ASP A 14 -10.20 10.08 12.62
CA ASP A 14 -10.28 9.40 13.92
C ASP A 14 -11.75 9.07 14.23
N GLN A 15 -12.07 7.80 14.21
CA GLN A 15 -13.40 7.27 14.54
C GLN A 15 -13.40 6.54 15.89
N ARG A 16 -12.38 6.76 16.75
CA ARG A 16 -12.11 6.09 18.03
C ARG A 16 -11.69 4.61 17.86
N TRP A 17 -12.47 3.80 17.14
CA TRP A 17 -12.16 2.40 16.89
C TRP A 17 -11.11 2.23 15.78
N GLN A 18 -10.96 3.26 14.92
CA GLN A 18 -10.01 3.32 13.82
C GLN A 18 -9.37 4.70 13.77
N GLN A 19 -8.05 4.74 13.61
CA GLN A 19 -7.30 5.92 13.20
C GLN A 19 -6.68 5.66 11.83
N ALA A 20 -6.83 6.61 10.90
CA ALA A 20 -6.33 6.44 9.54
C ALA A 20 -5.79 7.75 8.96
N TYR A 21 -4.72 7.64 8.17
CA TYR A 21 -4.28 8.68 7.25
C TYR A 21 -4.65 8.28 5.82
N TRP A 22 -5.45 9.12 5.18
CA TRP A 22 -5.84 8.91 3.78
C TRP A 22 -4.98 9.77 2.87
N LEU A 23 -4.23 9.11 1.98
CA LEU A 23 -3.34 9.81 1.06
C LEU A 23 -4.09 10.34 -0.17
N PHE A 24 -5.30 9.86 -0.42
CA PHE A 24 -6.21 10.27 -1.49
C PHE A 24 -7.61 10.46 -0.94
N SER A 25 -8.49 11.08 -1.75
CA SER A 25 -9.92 11.20 -1.46
C SER A 25 -10.53 9.82 -1.18
N PHE A 26 -11.10 9.67 0.00
CA PHE A 26 -11.67 8.41 0.49
C PHE A 26 -12.79 8.69 1.49
N SER A 27 -13.85 7.86 1.51
CA SER A 27 -15.01 8.00 2.40
C SER A 27 -15.60 9.42 2.33
N ASP A 28 -15.64 10.15 3.44
CA ASP A 28 -16.18 11.52 3.57
C ASP A 28 -15.15 12.62 3.25
N TYR A 29 -13.88 12.27 3.04
CA TYR A 29 -12.86 13.21 2.56
C TYR A 29 -12.86 13.29 1.04
N TYR A 30 -13.10 14.48 0.48
CA TYR A 30 -13.07 14.70 -0.95
C TYR A 30 -12.26 15.95 -1.34
N ASP A 31 -11.25 15.72 -2.16
CA ASP A 31 -10.46 16.73 -2.87
C ASP A 31 -10.37 16.31 -4.34
N SER A 32 -10.99 17.08 -5.24
CA SER A 32 -11.02 16.76 -6.68
C SER A 32 -9.65 16.71 -7.34
N GLY A 33 -8.65 17.39 -6.79
CA GLY A 33 -7.25 17.37 -7.22
C GLY A 33 -6.46 16.16 -6.67
N ASN A 34 -7.06 15.37 -5.75
CA ASN A 34 -6.38 14.31 -5.01
C ASN A 34 -7.18 13.00 -4.99
N VAL A 35 -7.66 12.52 -6.14
CA VAL A 35 -8.50 11.31 -6.22
C VAL A 35 -7.72 10.04 -6.55
N ARG A 36 -6.59 10.14 -7.24
CA ARG A 36 -5.75 8.99 -7.64
C ARG A 36 -4.39 9.43 -8.18
N LEU A 37 -3.46 8.47 -8.30
CA LEU A 37 -2.20 8.61 -9.02
C LEU A 37 -2.07 7.48 -10.05
N GLY A 38 -2.26 7.76 -11.34
CA GLY A 38 -2.36 6.71 -12.34
C GLY A 38 -3.46 5.71 -11.98
N LYS A 39 -3.14 4.41 -11.99
CA LYS A 39 -4.05 3.34 -11.55
C LYS A 39 -4.14 3.18 -10.02
N LEU A 40 -3.31 3.83 -9.23
CA LEU A 40 -3.41 3.83 -7.77
C LEU A 40 -4.59 4.69 -7.32
N ARG A 41 -5.64 4.04 -6.78
CA ARG A 41 -6.85 4.71 -6.33
C ARG A 41 -6.75 5.25 -4.92
N ILE A 42 -6.22 4.46 -3.98
CA ILE A 42 -5.96 4.86 -2.60
C ILE A 42 -4.70 4.21 -2.04
N LEU A 43 -4.13 4.86 -1.04
CA LEU A 43 -3.24 4.31 -0.04
C LEU A 43 -3.67 4.89 1.30
N ASN A 44 -4.14 4.01 2.18
CA ASN A 44 -4.55 4.35 3.54
C ASN A 44 -3.60 3.68 4.53
N ASP A 45 -3.14 4.44 5.50
CA ASP A 45 -2.31 4.00 6.62
C ASP A 45 -3.23 3.93 7.84
N VAL A 46 -3.53 2.72 8.33
CA VAL A 46 -4.69 2.43 9.20
C VAL A 46 -4.27 1.71 10.46
N VAL A 47 -4.76 2.20 11.61
CA VAL A 47 -4.69 1.49 12.89
C VAL A 47 -6.10 1.17 13.37
N VAL A 48 -6.37 -0.11 13.61
CA VAL A 48 -7.66 -0.61 14.15
C VAL A 48 -7.47 -1.08 15.58
N GLN A 49 -8.31 -0.59 16.48
CA GLN A 49 -8.24 -0.90 17.92
C GLN A 49 -8.59 -2.37 18.21
N PRO A 50 -8.20 -2.91 19.38
CA PRO A 50 -8.57 -4.25 19.80
C PRO A 50 -10.07 -4.50 19.76
N HIS A 51 -10.49 -5.68 19.27
CA HIS A 51 -11.87 -6.15 19.18
C HIS A 51 -12.78 -5.36 18.23
N GLU A 52 -12.21 -4.46 17.45
CA GLU A 52 -12.90 -3.61 16.49
C GLU A 52 -12.64 -4.03 15.03
N GLY A 53 -13.23 -3.35 14.07
CA GLY A 53 -12.97 -3.59 12.64
C GLY A 53 -14.13 -3.21 11.74
N PHE A 54 -13.94 -3.47 10.47
CA PHE A 54 -14.90 -3.19 9.41
C PHE A 54 -15.94 -4.30 9.33
N GLY A 55 -17.21 -3.92 9.41
CA GLY A 55 -18.34 -4.81 9.19
C GLY A 55 -18.39 -5.32 7.74
N VAL A 56 -19.37 -6.16 7.42
CA VAL A 56 -19.55 -6.66 6.05
C VAL A 56 -19.86 -5.49 5.10
N HIS A 57 -19.05 -5.37 4.05
CA HIS A 57 -19.19 -4.35 3.02
C HIS A 57 -18.76 -4.90 1.64
N PRO A 58 -19.30 -4.35 0.54
CA PRO A 58 -19.01 -4.82 -0.81
C PRO A 58 -17.82 -4.10 -1.45
N HIS A 59 -17.14 -4.80 -2.38
CA HIS A 59 -16.22 -4.24 -3.36
C HIS A 59 -16.48 -4.85 -4.74
N GLU A 60 -16.19 -4.09 -5.78
CA GLU A 60 -16.22 -4.54 -7.17
C GLU A 60 -15.11 -3.85 -7.97
N GLU A 61 -14.63 -4.52 -9.02
CA GLU A 61 -13.68 -4.00 -10.01
C GLU A 61 -12.45 -3.32 -9.38
N MET A 62 -11.86 -3.96 -8.33
CA MET A 62 -10.71 -3.43 -7.60
C MET A 62 -9.74 -4.53 -7.20
N GLU A 63 -8.44 -4.26 -7.31
CA GLU A 63 -7.36 -4.99 -6.66
C GLU A 63 -7.07 -4.32 -5.32
N ILE A 64 -7.26 -5.04 -4.22
CA ILE A 64 -7.08 -4.54 -2.86
C ILE A 64 -5.90 -5.29 -2.22
N VAL A 65 -4.86 -4.55 -1.88
CA VAL A 65 -3.66 -5.10 -1.23
C VAL A 65 -3.58 -4.57 0.19
N THR A 66 -3.49 -5.49 1.15
CA THR A 66 -3.25 -5.18 2.57
C THR A 66 -1.84 -5.61 2.95
N ILE A 67 -1.04 -4.70 3.50
CA ILE A 67 0.31 -4.97 4.04
C ILE A 67 0.22 -4.82 5.56
N MET A 68 0.27 -5.93 6.28
CA MET A 68 0.20 -5.92 7.75
C MET A 68 1.55 -5.54 8.35
N LEU A 69 1.59 -4.38 9.01
CA LEU A 69 2.80 -3.84 9.64
C LEU A 69 2.99 -4.34 11.07
N SER A 70 1.90 -4.38 11.87
CA SER A 70 1.90 -4.93 13.21
C SER A 70 0.51 -5.41 13.64
N GLY A 71 0.45 -6.29 14.65
CA GLY A 71 -0.82 -6.88 15.12
C GLY A 71 -1.35 -7.93 14.15
N GLN A 72 -2.67 -8.08 14.11
CA GLN A 72 -3.35 -9.04 13.22
C GLN A 72 -4.77 -8.59 12.88
N MET A 73 -5.27 -9.02 11.71
CA MET A 73 -6.67 -8.87 11.28
C MET A 73 -7.25 -10.21 10.85
N THR A 74 -8.52 -10.45 11.13
CA THR A 74 -9.27 -11.59 10.59
C THR A 74 -10.09 -11.12 9.41
N HIS A 75 -9.80 -11.64 8.23
CA HIS A 75 -10.58 -11.45 7.00
C HIS A 75 -11.59 -12.58 6.84
N THR A 76 -12.82 -12.23 6.46
CA THR A 76 -13.86 -13.20 6.07
C THR A 76 -14.60 -12.65 4.87
N ASP A 77 -14.82 -13.47 3.83
CA ASP A 77 -15.44 -13.02 2.59
C ASP A 77 -16.51 -13.98 2.05
N SER A 78 -17.24 -13.51 1.03
CA SER A 78 -18.35 -14.25 0.38
C SER A 78 -17.88 -15.43 -0.49
N THR A 79 -16.59 -15.60 -0.73
CA THR A 79 -16.05 -16.80 -1.39
C THR A 79 -15.87 -17.97 -0.40
N GLY A 80 -16.08 -17.71 0.90
CA GLY A 80 -15.91 -18.68 1.99
C GLY A 80 -14.53 -18.62 2.64
N ALA A 81 -13.66 -17.70 2.26
CA ALA A 81 -12.38 -17.52 2.92
C ALA A 81 -12.57 -16.96 4.33
N ARG A 82 -11.85 -17.53 5.31
CA ARG A 82 -11.70 -17.01 6.66
C ARG A 82 -10.25 -17.21 7.08
N VAL A 83 -9.51 -16.14 7.14
CA VAL A 83 -8.06 -16.18 7.36
C VAL A 83 -7.63 -15.13 8.37
N VAL A 84 -6.54 -15.39 9.08
CA VAL A 84 -5.88 -14.42 9.93
C VAL A 84 -4.65 -13.88 9.19
N ILE A 85 -4.55 -12.57 9.14
CA ILE A 85 -3.46 -11.82 8.53
C ILE A 85 -2.58 -11.33 9.67
N HIS A 86 -1.36 -11.82 9.76
CA HIS A 86 -0.39 -11.48 10.81
C HIS A 86 0.61 -10.43 10.34
N SER A 87 1.29 -9.77 11.27
CA SER A 87 2.41 -8.88 10.96
C SER A 87 3.40 -9.54 10.01
N GLY A 88 3.77 -8.83 8.93
CA GLY A 88 4.61 -9.32 7.84
C GLY A 88 3.85 -10.02 6.72
N ASP A 89 2.55 -10.26 6.85
CA ASP A 89 1.73 -10.79 5.77
C ASP A 89 1.34 -9.69 4.78
N VAL A 90 1.25 -10.09 3.53
CA VAL A 90 0.70 -9.31 2.42
C VAL A 90 -0.43 -10.10 1.80
N VAL A 91 -1.57 -9.46 1.68
CA VAL A 91 -2.78 -10.03 1.11
C VAL A 91 -3.17 -9.27 -0.15
N ARG A 92 -3.62 -9.98 -1.16
CA ARG A 92 -4.33 -9.40 -2.29
C ARG A 92 -5.73 -10.04 -2.37
N MET A 93 -6.74 -9.19 -2.45
CA MET A 93 -8.11 -9.52 -2.78
C MET A 93 -8.46 -8.89 -4.14
N THR A 94 -8.78 -9.72 -5.14
CA THR A 94 -9.41 -9.28 -6.37
C THR A 94 -10.90 -9.22 -6.14
N ALA A 95 -11.50 -8.03 -6.20
CA ALA A 95 -12.94 -7.87 -6.02
C ALA A 95 -13.73 -8.34 -7.25
N GLY A 96 -13.20 -8.11 -8.46
CA GLY A 96 -13.76 -8.57 -9.73
C GLY A 96 -15.25 -8.27 -9.86
N THR A 97 -16.06 -9.25 -10.21
CA THR A 97 -17.52 -9.12 -10.41
C THR A 97 -18.32 -8.83 -9.13
N GLY A 98 -17.65 -8.73 -8.00
CA GLY A 98 -18.22 -8.40 -6.71
C GLY A 98 -17.88 -9.39 -5.61
N ILE A 99 -17.45 -8.86 -4.48
CA ILE A 99 -17.16 -9.59 -3.25
C ILE A 99 -17.67 -8.80 -2.06
N THR A 100 -18.21 -9.48 -1.05
CA THR A 100 -18.46 -8.87 0.25
C THR A 100 -17.49 -9.44 1.26
N HIS A 101 -16.92 -8.59 2.10
CA HIS A 101 -16.00 -9.04 3.13
C HIS A 101 -16.11 -8.23 4.42
N SER A 102 -15.49 -8.74 5.46
CA SER A 102 -15.28 -8.07 6.74
C SER A 102 -13.85 -8.25 7.19
N GLU A 103 -13.29 -7.24 7.87
CA GLU A 103 -11.94 -7.25 8.42
C GLU A 103 -12.02 -6.86 9.90
N ARG A 104 -11.68 -7.77 10.80
CA ARG A 104 -11.81 -7.57 12.24
C ARG A 104 -10.53 -7.86 12.99
N ASN A 105 -10.15 -6.94 13.87
CA ASN A 105 -9.11 -7.19 14.86
C ASN A 105 -9.71 -7.94 16.04
N LEU A 106 -9.56 -9.25 16.08
CA LEU A 106 -10.06 -10.10 17.17
C LEU A 106 -9.03 -10.27 18.30
N SER A 107 -7.88 -9.58 18.24
CA SER A 107 -6.83 -9.63 19.24
C SER A 107 -6.98 -8.55 20.31
N GLY A 108 -6.16 -8.66 21.36
CA GLY A 108 -6.07 -7.66 22.44
C GLY A 108 -5.11 -6.49 22.15
N GLU A 109 -4.46 -6.47 20.97
CA GLU A 109 -3.50 -5.45 20.58
C GLU A 109 -3.98 -4.69 19.34
N PRO A 110 -3.61 -3.40 19.16
CA PRO A 110 -3.93 -2.68 17.93
C PRO A 110 -3.32 -3.36 16.68
N ALA A 111 -4.05 -3.29 15.57
CA ALA A 111 -3.60 -3.76 14.27
C ALA A 111 -3.26 -2.56 13.39
N HIS A 112 -2.04 -2.51 12.84
CA HIS A 112 -1.55 -1.46 11.95
C HIS A 112 -1.24 -2.04 10.56
N PHE A 113 -1.84 -1.48 9.52
CA PHE A 113 -1.64 -1.94 8.15
C PHE A 113 -1.79 -0.82 7.13
N LEU A 114 -1.22 -1.05 5.95
CA LEU A 114 -1.51 -0.24 4.77
C LEU A 114 -2.58 -0.95 3.94
N GLN A 115 -3.59 -0.19 3.48
CA GLN A 115 -4.56 -0.67 2.52
C GLN A 115 -4.42 0.11 1.22
N ILE A 116 -4.16 -0.61 0.12
CA ILE A 116 -3.82 -0.06 -1.19
C ILE A 116 -4.82 -0.60 -2.21
N TRP A 117 -5.51 0.30 -2.93
CA TRP A 117 -6.44 -0.08 -3.98
C TRP A 117 -5.91 0.36 -5.33
N ILE A 118 -5.92 -0.57 -6.28
CA ILE A 118 -5.42 -0.36 -7.64
C ILE A 118 -6.50 -0.80 -8.62
N PHE A 119 -6.75 0.02 -9.64
CA PHE A 119 -7.68 -0.35 -10.71
C PHE A 119 -7.10 -1.53 -11.51
N PRO A 120 -7.85 -2.63 -11.70
CA PRO A 120 -7.40 -3.76 -12.49
C PRO A 120 -7.28 -3.41 -13.98
N ASP A 121 -6.54 -4.24 -14.73
CA ASP A 121 -6.42 -4.10 -16.18
C ASP A 121 -7.59 -4.72 -16.94
N GLN A 122 -8.33 -5.61 -16.28
CA GLN A 122 -9.49 -6.31 -16.84
C GLN A 122 -10.68 -6.21 -15.89
N GLN A 123 -11.85 -6.01 -16.45
CA GLN A 123 -13.12 -6.08 -15.74
C GLN A 123 -13.71 -7.50 -15.78
N GLY A 124 -14.66 -7.78 -14.88
CA GLY A 124 -15.37 -9.05 -14.86
C GLY A 124 -14.54 -10.23 -14.36
N LEU A 125 -13.44 -9.99 -13.68
CA LEU A 125 -12.63 -11.05 -13.06
C LEU A 125 -13.43 -11.78 -11.98
N LEU A 126 -13.15 -13.07 -11.81
CA LEU A 126 -13.69 -13.79 -10.65
C LEU A 126 -13.04 -13.30 -9.36
N PRO A 127 -13.81 -13.08 -8.28
CA PRO A 127 -13.25 -12.77 -6.97
C PRO A 127 -12.23 -13.81 -6.53
N SER A 128 -11.12 -13.35 -5.97
CA SER A 128 -10.06 -14.25 -5.52
C SER A 128 -9.22 -13.64 -4.39
N TYR A 129 -8.55 -14.50 -3.64
CA TYR A 129 -7.73 -14.14 -2.49
C TYR A 129 -6.36 -14.82 -2.59
N GLN A 130 -5.30 -14.11 -2.22
CA GLN A 130 -3.96 -14.67 -2.09
C GLN A 130 -3.23 -13.99 -0.93
N GLN A 131 -2.45 -14.77 -0.17
CA GLN A 131 -1.65 -14.28 0.96
C GLN A 131 -0.24 -14.87 0.89
N ALA A 132 0.76 -14.07 1.29
CA ALA A 132 2.14 -14.52 1.49
C ALA A 132 2.75 -13.78 2.68
N SER A 133 3.69 -14.43 3.37
CA SER A 133 4.41 -13.85 4.51
C SER A 133 5.81 -13.42 4.10
N PHE A 134 6.24 -12.25 4.57
CA PHE A 134 7.55 -11.66 4.28
C PHE A 134 8.30 -11.37 5.58
N ALA A 135 9.47 -11.99 5.74
CA ALA A 135 10.31 -11.76 6.90
C ALA A 135 10.97 -10.37 6.84
N PRO A 136 10.99 -9.57 7.92
CA PRO A 136 11.57 -8.22 7.94
C PRO A 136 13.02 -8.15 7.44
N ILE A 137 13.84 -9.14 7.77
CA ILE A 137 15.25 -9.21 7.31
C ILE A 137 15.35 -9.25 5.77
N GLY A 138 14.33 -9.72 5.09
CA GLY A 138 14.27 -9.74 3.62
C GLY A 138 14.32 -8.37 2.97
N PHE A 139 13.92 -7.31 3.67
CA PHE A 139 13.83 -5.94 3.14
C PHE A 139 15.14 -5.16 3.23
N VAL A 140 16.12 -5.65 3.99
CA VAL A 140 17.38 -4.92 4.24
C VAL A 140 18.22 -4.79 2.95
N GLY A 141 18.48 -3.56 2.55
CA GLY A 141 19.35 -3.20 1.44
C GLY A 141 18.82 -3.51 0.04
N LYS A 142 17.53 -3.83 -0.11
CA LYS A 142 16.94 -4.12 -1.43
C LYS A 142 15.46 -3.81 -1.47
N LEU A 143 14.96 -3.46 -2.66
CA LEU A 143 13.52 -3.38 -2.96
C LEU A 143 12.97 -4.80 -3.17
N VAL A 144 12.10 -5.25 -2.26
CA VAL A 144 11.45 -6.57 -2.34
C VAL A 144 10.04 -6.41 -2.89
N PRO A 145 9.69 -7.05 -4.01
CA PRO A 145 8.32 -7.02 -4.52
C PRO A 145 7.39 -7.81 -3.60
N LEU A 146 6.40 -7.13 -3.02
CA LEU A 146 5.39 -7.71 -2.15
C LEU A 146 4.18 -8.21 -2.92
N ALA A 147 3.69 -7.40 -3.86
CA ALA A 147 2.58 -7.72 -4.75
C ALA A 147 2.87 -7.20 -6.16
N SER A 148 2.53 -7.98 -7.20
CA SER A 148 2.85 -7.59 -8.57
C SER A 148 1.99 -8.29 -9.61
N GLY A 149 1.52 -7.52 -10.60
CA GLY A 149 0.95 -8.04 -11.84
C GLY A 149 1.97 -8.27 -12.95
N ARG A 150 3.27 -8.00 -12.68
CA ARG A 150 4.37 -8.09 -13.66
C ARG A 150 5.19 -9.39 -13.55
N GLY A 151 4.71 -10.37 -12.80
CA GLY A 151 5.37 -11.68 -12.69
C GLY A 151 6.65 -11.69 -11.84
N HIS A 152 6.81 -10.78 -10.87
CA HIS A 152 7.92 -10.83 -9.94
C HIS A 152 7.85 -12.08 -9.08
N ALA A 153 8.94 -12.86 -9.08
CA ALA A 153 9.03 -14.09 -8.29
C ALA A 153 8.89 -13.79 -6.79
N GLY A 154 8.08 -14.59 -6.09
CA GLY A 154 7.85 -14.47 -4.65
C GLY A 154 6.83 -13.40 -4.24
N ALA A 155 6.41 -12.52 -5.15
CA ALA A 155 5.35 -11.55 -4.90
C ALA A 155 3.96 -12.21 -4.95
N VAL A 156 3.01 -11.65 -4.20
CA VAL A 156 1.59 -11.96 -4.36
C VAL A 156 1.14 -11.45 -5.74
N GLY A 157 0.48 -12.30 -6.52
CA GLY A 157 0.01 -11.94 -7.87
C GLY A 157 -1.15 -10.95 -7.82
N MET A 158 -1.25 -10.06 -8.83
CA MET A 158 -2.41 -9.17 -9.01
C MET A 158 -2.76 -9.01 -10.50
N HIS A 159 -3.97 -8.55 -10.81
CA HIS A 159 -4.48 -8.36 -12.16
C HIS A 159 -4.42 -6.88 -12.58
N ALA A 160 -3.30 -6.22 -12.29
CA ALA A 160 -3.02 -4.85 -12.65
C ALA A 160 -1.57 -4.68 -13.07
N ASP A 161 -1.28 -3.86 -14.08
CA ASP A 161 0.10 -3.47 -14.42
C ASP A 161 0.66 -2.57 -13.32
N ALA A 162 0.97 -3.21 -12.20
CA ALA A 162 1.46 -2.58 -10.98
C ALA A 162 2.47 -3.48 -10.26
N ALA A 163 3.28 -2.85 -9.41
CA ALA A 163 4.12 -3.54 -8.45
C ALA A 163 4.24 -2.72 -7.16
N ILE A 164 4.20 -3.41 -6.03
CA ILE A 164 4.37 -2.82 -4.71
C ILE A 164 5.63 -3.42 -4.09
N TYR A 165 6.55 -2.56 -3.70
CA TYR A 165 7.83 -2.96 -3.08
C TYR A 165 7.91 -2.41 -1.66
N ARG A 166 8.68 -3.10 -0.80
CA ARG A 166 9.15 -2.60 0.49
C ARG A 166 10.65 -2.73 0.59
N ALA A 167 11.28 -1.80 1.28
CA ALA A 167 12.70 -1.84 1.57
C ALA A 167 13.00 -1.19 2.93
N CYS A 168 14.04 -1.72 3.60
CA CYS A 168 14.68 -1.10 4.75
C CYS A 168 16.12 -0.75 4.34
N PHE A 169 16.40 0.52 4.15
CA PHE A 169 17.73 0.99 3.78
C PHE A 169 18.45 1.56 4.99
N GLN A 170 19.73 1.15 5.15
CA GLN A 170 20.62 1.74 6.14
C GLN A 170 20.99 3.17 5.73
N SER A 171 21.39 3.97 6.71
CA SER A 171 21.84 5.35 6.48
C SER A 171 22.92 5.43 5.39
N GLY A 172 22.74 6.34 4.44
CA GLY A 172 23.62 6.55 3.30
C GLY A 172 23.43 5.58 2.13
N PHE A 173 22.52 4.59 2.24
CA PHE A 173 22.25 3.68 1.13
C PHE A 173 21.53 4.43 0.00
N LYS A 174 21.96 4.15 -1.23
CA LYS A 174 21.47 4.78 -2.45
C LYS A 174 21.16 3.73 -3.51
N VAL A 175 20.02 3.88 -4.18
CA VAL A 175 19.64 3.04 -5.33
C VAL A 175 18.89 3.87 -6.37
N ASP A 176 19.13 3.56 -7.64
CA ASP A 176 18.33 4.09 -8.74
C ASP A 176 17.20 3.09 -9.05
N TYR A 177 15.98 3.62 -9.16
CA TYR A 177 14.79 2.86 -9.49
C TYR A 177 14.23 3.33 -10.85
N ALA A 178 14.14 2.43 -11.81
CA ALA A 178 13.55 2.69 -13.12
C ALA A 178 12.02 2.75 -12.98
N VAL A 179 11.43 3.91 -13.17
CA VAL A 179 9.97 4.12 -13.18
C VAL A 179 9.40 3.89 -14.58
N GLY A 180 9.94 4.60 -15.57
CA GLY A 180 9.41 4.67 -16.94
C GLY A 180 8.49 5.87 -17.14
N ALA A 181 8.63 6.57 -18.28
CA ALA A 181 7.93 7.84 -18.53
C ALA A 181 6.40 7.72 -18.61
N ASP A 182 5.89 6.55 -18.95
CA ASP A 182 4.46 6.21 -19.04
C ASP A 182 3.86 5.65 -17.75
N ARG A 183 4.63 5.72 -16.66
CA ARG A 183 4.27 5.19 -15.35
C ARG A 183 4.18 6.28 -14.29
N SER A 184 3.59 5.91 -13.17
CA SER A 184 3.55 6.71 -11.95
C SER A 184 4.04 5.88 -10.79
N ALA A 185 4.83 6.48 -9.90
CA ALA A 185 5.24 5.84 -8.66
C ALA A 185 4.91 6.72 -7.44
N LEU A 186 4.55 6.06 -6.34
CA LEU A 186 4.39 6.69 -5.04
C LEU A 186 5.39 6.05 -4.08
N VAL A 187 6.25 6.86 -3.49
CA VAL A 187 7.14 6.47 -2.39
C VAL A 187 6.52 6.93 -1.09
N TYR A 188 6.26 6.03 -0.14
CA TYR A 188 5.70 6.34 1.18
C TYR A 188 6.65 5.87 2.27
N VAL A 189 7.05 6.77 3.17
CA VAL A 189 8.03 6.49 4.22
C VAL A 189 7.32 6.02 5.50
N LEU A 190 7.56 4.78 5.91
CA LEU A 190 7.01 4.17 7.11
C LEU A 190 7.76 4.63 8.37
N SER A 191 9.10 4.73 8.27
CA SER A 191 9.95 5.27 9.34
C SER A 191 11.24 5.83 8.76
N GLY A 192 11.83 6.82 9.45
CA GLY A 192 13.08 7.47 9.03
C GLY A 192 12.88 8.67 8.12
N LEU A 193 13.87 8.95 7.31
CA LEU A 193 13.93 10.06 6.35
C LEU A 193 14.72 9.63 5.12
N MET A 194 14.20 9.92 3.95
CA MET A 194 14.90 9.68 2.69
C MET A 194 14.83 10.86 1.75
N THR A 195 15.60 10.80 0.68
CA THR A 195 15.40 11.70 -0.46
C THR A 195 15.00 10.93 -1.72
N VAL A 196 14.13 11.54 -2.52
CA VAL A 196 13.75 11.08 -3.85
C VAL A 196 14.23 12.15 -4.85
N ASN A 197 15.24 11.85 -5.65
CA ASN A 197 15.97 12.83 -6.49
C ASN A 197 16.38 14.10 -5.71
N GLY A 198 16.85 13.95 -4.45
CA GLY A 198 17.26 15.04 -3.59
C GLY A 198 16.13 15.75 -2.82
N PHE A 199 14.86 15.49 -3.12
CA PHE A 199 13.73 16.01 -2.34
C PHE A 199 13.50 15.18 -1.10
N ALA A 200 13.51 15.81 0.08
CA ALA A 200 13.33 15.13 1.36
C ALA A 200 11.90 14.62 1.55
N VAL A 201 11.79 13.39 2.07
CA VAL A 201 10.53 12.75 2.43
C VAL A 201 10.69 12.12 3.81
N GLU A 202 10.00 12.67 4.79
CA GLU A 202 10.01 12.26 6.19
C GLU A 202 9.06 11.10 6.47
N GLN A 203 9.13 10.51 7.65
CA GLN A 203 8.16 9.51 8.12
C GLN A 203 6.72 10.00 7.96
N GLY A 204 5.88 9.17 7.35
CA GLY A 204 4.50 9.49 6.99
C GLY A 204 4.38 10.43 5.79
N GLY A 205 5.48 10.97 5.24
CA GLY A 205 5.50 11.74 4.01
C GLY A 205 5.45 10.84 2.78
N GLN A 206 5.16 11.45 1.64
CA GLN A 206 5.10 10.76 0.35
C GLN A 206 5.73 11.59 -0.76
N ALA A 207 6.36 10.91 -1.73
CA ALA A 207 6.76 11.49 -3.02
C ALA A 207 5.94 10.83 -4.14
N ARG A 208 5.24 11.64 -4.93
CA ARG A 208 4.52 11.23 -6.14
C ARG A 208 5.35 11.55 -7.36
N VAL A 209 5.63 10.55 -8.13
CA VAL A 209 6.52 10.59 -9.29
C VAL A 209 5.71 10.34 -10.56
N GLN A 210 5.82 11.24 -11.52
CA GLN A 210 5.16 11.13 -12.81
C GLN A 210 6.08 11.66 -13.91
N LYS A 211 6.09 11.01 -15.08
CA LYS A 211 6.89 11.43 -16.25
C LYS A 211 8.39 11.48 -15.96
N GLU A 212 8.88 10.53 -15.15
CA GLU A 212 10.30 10.32 -14.88
C GLU A 212 10.70 8.93 -15.36
N GLU A 213 11.83 8.84 -16.06
CA GLU A 213 12.39 7.55 -16.48
C GLU A 213 12.92 6.76 -15.27
N SER A 214 13.55 7.47 -14.34
CA SER A 214 14.10 6.88 -13.13
C SER A 214 14.12 7.88 -11.98
N ILE A 215 14.20 7.34 -10.76
CA ILE A 215 14.42 8.12 -9.54
C ILE A 215 15.57 7.54 -8.72
N THR A 216 16.31 8.41 -8.06
CA THR A 216 17.31 8.04 -7.06
C THR A 216 16.69 8.10 -5.68
N LEU A 217 16.70 6.97 -4.97
CA LEU A 217 16.28 6.83 -3.58
C LEU A 217 17.49 6.80 -2.67
N THR A 218 17.57 7.71 -1.69
CA THR A 218 18.70 7.77 -0.74
C THR A 218 18.17 7.90 0.68
N SER A 219 18.57 6.99 1.57
CA SER A 219 18.26 7.07 3.01
C SER A 219 19.31 7.93 3.73
N THR A 220 18.86 8.75 4.68
CA THR A 220 19.77 9.61 5.49
C THR A 220 19.89 9.20 6.94
N PRO A 221 18.85 8.76 7.68
CA PRO A 221 18.94 7.70 8.69
C PRO A 221 18.52 6.35 8.09
N ASP A 222 18.49 5.30 8.90
CA ASP A 222 17.83 4.04 8.52
C ASP A 222 16.36 4.33 8.19
N THR A 223 15.90 3.83 7.06
CA THR A 223 14.58 4.18 6.52
C THR A 223 13.84 2.94 6.02
N ASP A 224 12.61 2.75 6.49
CA ASP A 224 11.65 1.75 6.00
C ASP A 224 10.60 2.46 5.14
N PHE A 225 10.36 1.97 3.94
CA PHE A 225 9.46 2.60 2.99
C PHE A 225 8.87 1.60 2.00
N ILE A 226 7.79 2.02 1.36
CA ILE A 226 7.20 1.31 0.21
C ILE A 226 7.30 2.14 -1.05
N VAL A 227 7.36 1.45 -2.19
CA VAL A 227 7.17 2.02 -3.52
C VAL A 227 5.97 1.34 -4.16
N VAL A 228 4.98 2.12 -4.58
CA VAL A 228 3.83 1.67 -5.37
C VAL A 228 4.01 2.20 -6.78
N ASP A 229 4.29 1.32 -7.71
CA ASP A 229 4.55 1.62 -9.12
C ASP A 229 3.38 1.11 -9.96
N VAL A 230 2.73 1.98 -10.70
CA VAL A 230 1.50 1.71 -11.46
C VAL A 230 1.57 2.29 -12.87
N ALA A 231 0.79 1.74 -13.80
CA ALA A 231 0.53 2.39 -15.08
C ALA A 231 -0.05 3.80 -14.86
N ALA A 232 0.36 4.78 -15.68
CA ALA A 232 -0.11 6.17 -15.56
C ALA A 232 -1.58 6.34 -16.01
N ARG A 233 -2.14 5.38 -16.76
CA ARG A 233 -3.51 5.42 -17.31
C ARG A 233 -4.19 4.06 -17.18
#